data_44acc0e1c76f925e09a8f6f75f63128b
#
_entry.id   44acc0e1c76f925e09a8f6f75f63128b
#
_cell.length_a   1.000
_cell.length_b   1.000
_cell.length_c   1.000
_cell.angle_alpha   90.00
_cell.angle_beta   90.00
_cell.angle_gamma   90.00
#
_symmetry.space_group_name_H-M   'P 1'
#
loop_
_entity.id
_entity.type
_entity.pdbx_description
1 polymer ?
#
loop_
_entity_poly.entity_id
_entity_poly.type
_entity_poly.pdbx_seq_one_letter_code
_entity_poly.pdbx_strand_id
1 'polypeptide(L)'
;MKTTAKKTRVRIGNQSAFSAAALSDPFEYGIQNSFDAFEWFPDKRASGAGWDASEIGEETRRHIRNTARDHDIRLSVHAPWHANPLRPDGYATLLADLRFAEEIGAGVLNIHLYTELGIDAYVKALLPLAERCAQAGIRLSIENTPLTSPQDFNELFARLRALRVSKETVGMCLDLGHANLCGPTRNDYLKFMDLLDPQVPIIHIHLHENYGDCDSHLTIFTGPAAKDAAGIQGFIRRIKQRGFSGSIILEQWPQPPSLLNQAREKLKAMLGDLVESPATK
;
A
#
# COMPACT_ATOMS: atom_id res chain seq x y z
N MET A 1 -29.14 -0.71 -23.25
CA MET A 1 -28.28 0.24 -22.53
C MET A 1 -26.90 -0.42 -22.33
N LYS A 2 -25.84 0.09 -22.98
CA LYS A 2 -24.48 -0.40 -22.74
C LYS A 2 -24.03 0.17 -21.39
N THR A 3 -23.94 -0.65 -20.36
CA THR A 3 -23.23 -0.32 -19.12
C THR A 3 -21.77 -0.10 -19.49
N THR A 4 -21.36 1.14 -19.61
CA THR A 4 -19.94 1.49 -19.63
C THR A 4 -19.34 1.04 -18.31
N ALA A 5 -18.59 -0.06 -18.33
CA ALA A 5 -17.78 -0.48 -17.20
C ALA A 5 -16.94 0.73 -16.76
N LYS A 6 -17.12 1.17 -15.51
CA LYS A 6 -16.37 2.26 -14.92
C LYS A 6 -14.90 1.86 -15.01
N LYS A 7 -14.12 2.52 -15.89
CA LYS A 7 -12.70 2.23 -16.08
C LYS A 7 -12.03 2.39 -14.72
N THR A 8 -11.56 1.29 -14.14
CA THR A 8 -10.89 1.31 -12.84
C THR A 8 -9.61 2.12 -12.98
N ARG A 9 -9.48 3.16 -12.19
CA ARG A 9 -8.42 4.16 -12.29
C ARG A 9 -7.35 3.88 -11.25
N VAL A 10 -6.07 4.03 -11.63
CA VAL A 10 -4.95 4.10 -10.69
C VAL A 10 -5.05 5.41 -9.91
N ARG A 11 -4.91 5.36 -8.59
CA ARG A 11 -4.90 6.52 -7.71
C ARG A 11 -3.51 6.70 -7.09
N ILE A 12 -3.10 7.95 -6.88
CA ILE A 12 -1.82 8.26 -6.26
C ILE A 12 -2.09 8.94 -4.93
N GLY A 13 -1.50 8.42 -3.87
CA GLY A 13 -1.67 8.88 -2.51
C GLY A 13 -0.35 9.11 -1.77
N ASN A 14 -0.49 9.62 -0.57
CA ASN A 14 0.55 9.67 0.46
C ASN A 14 0.03 8.99 1.73
N GLN A 15 0.83 8.96 2.79
CA GLN A 15 0.46 8.31 4.04
C GLN A 15 0.63 9.22 5.25
N SER A 16 0.02 8.83 6.39
CA SER A 16 0.33 9.41 7.69
C SER A 16 1.77 9.12 8.08
N ALA A 17 2.42 10.04 8.79
CA ALA A 17 3.83 9.92 9.13
C ALA A 17 4.08 10.35 10.58
N PHE A 18 4.86 9.55 11.30
CA PHE A 18 5.28 9.89 12.68
C PHE A 18 6.18 11.14 12.75
N SER A 19 6.78 11.56 11.62
CA SER A 19 7.61 12.77 11.51
C SER A 19 6.81 14.03 11.19
N ALA A 20 5.50 13.93 10.97
CA ALA A 20 4.63 15.08 10.80
C ALA A 20 4.40 15.79 12.15
N ALA A 21 4.17 17.10 12.12
CA ALA A 21 3.94 17.89 13.33
C ALA A 21 2.59 17.54 13.98
N ALA A 22 1.57 17.27 13.18
CA ALA A 22 0.29 16.72 13.62
C ALA A 22 -0.07 15.50 12.78
N LEU A 23 -0.83 14.58 13.38
CA LEU A 23 -1.29 13.35 12.73
C LEU A 23 -2.06 13.61 11.44
N SER A 24 -2.86 14.69 11.41
CA SER A 24 -3.69 15.06 10.25
C SER A 24 -2.93 15.75 9.14
N ASP A 25 -1.75 16.32 9.41
CA ASP A 25 -1.02 17.16 8.45
C ASP A 25 -0.83 16.49 7.08
N PRO A 26 -0.39 15.20 6.99
CA PRO A 26 -0.24 14.55 5.70
C PRO A 26 -1.56 14.33 4.96
N PHE A 27 -2.67 14.08 5.70
CA PHE A 27 -3.99 13.91 5.12
C PHE A 27 -4.54 15.23 4.57
N GLU A 28 -4.47 16.30 5.36
CA GLU A 28 -4.87 17.65 4.94
C GLU A 28 -4.05 18.15 3.76
N TYR A 29 -2.73 17.88 3.79
CA TYR A 29 -1.86 18.17 2.65
C TYR A 29 -2.30 17.42 1.40
N GLY A 30 -2.64 16.14 1.53
CA GLY A 30 -3.15 15.32 0.43
C GLY A 30 -4.40 15.93 -0.21
N ILE A 31 -5.36 16.36 0.63
CA ILE A 31 -6.59 17.03 0.18
C ILE A 31 -6.28 18.34 -0.56
N GLN A 32 -5.50 19.22 0.07
CA GLN A 32 -5.15 20.55 -0.49
C GLN A 32 -4.37 20.44 -1.80
N ASN A 33 -3.63 19.36 -2.00
CA ASN A 33 -2.80 19.15 -3.18
C ASN A 33 -3.40 18.11 -4.15
N SER A 34 -4.69 17.77 -4.01
CA SER A 34 -5.43 16.91 -4.94
C SER A 34 -4.82 15.50 -5.11
N PHE A 35 -4.32 14.91 -4.03
CA PHE A 35 -4.07 13.46 -3.97
C PHE A 35 -5.41 12.74 -3.92
N ASP A 36 -5.51 11.59 -4.56
CA ASP A 36 -6.77 10.85 -4.68
C ASP A 36 -6.75 9.48 -3.98
N ALA A 37 -5.71 9.25 -3.18
CA ALA A 37 -5.62 8.16 -2.21
C ALA A 37 -4.88 8.64 -0.95
N PHE A 38 -5.14 7.97 0.17
CA PHE A 38 -4.41 8.21 1.42
C PHE A 38 -4.35 6.91 2.24
N GLU A 39 -3.19 6.67 2.86
CA GLU A 39 -3.00 5.54 3.75
C GLU A 39 -2.78 5.98 5.19
N TRP A 40 -3.57 5.42 6.09
CA TRP A 40 -3.42 5.58 7.52
C TRP A 40 -2.52 4.48 8.07
N PHE A 41 -1.43 4.88 8.72
CA PHE A 41 -0.44 3.96 9.28
C PHE A 41 -0.37 4.15 10.81
N PRO A 42 -1.18 3.39 11.60
CA PRO A 42 -1.09 3.38 13.05
C PRO A 42 0.15 2.62 13.51
N ASP A 43 1.29 3.33 13.63
CA ASP A 43 2.56 2.78 14.08
C ASP A 43 3.07 3.57 15.31
N LYS A 44 2.60 3.19 16.48
CA LYS A 44 3.08 3.76 17.73
C LYS A 44 4.32 3.03 18.21
N ARG A 45 5.42 3.76 18.30
CA ARG A 45 6.72 3.23 18.71
C ARG A 45 6.88 3.24 20.22
N ALA A 46 7.76 2.36 20.76
CA ALA A 46 8.07 2.31 22.19
C ALA A 46 8.59 3.64 22.74
N SER A 47 9.17 4.51 21.89
CA SER A 47 9.58 5.88 22.25
C SER A 47 8.41 6.83 22.50
N GLY A 48 7.17 6.43 22.20
CA GLY A 48 5.98 7.28 22.21
C GLY A 48 5.74 8.06 20.92
N ALA A 49 6.65 7.99 19.95
CA ALA A 49 6.44 8.57 18.63
C ALA A 49 5.42 7.76 17.83
N GLY A 50 4.69 8.43 16.93
CA GLY A 50 3.60 7.82 16.17
C GLY A 50 2.30 7.78 16.97
N TRP A 51 1.36 6.96 16.55
CA TRP A 51 0.02 6.85 17.10
C TRP A 51 -0.52 5.43 16.90
N ASP A 52 -1.53 5.05 17.65
CA ASP A 52 -2.30 3.84 17.39
C ASP A 52 -3.79 4.16 17.14
N ALA A 53 -4.50 3.19 16.57
CA ALA A 53 -5.89 3.39 16.18
C ALA A 53 -6.81 3.80 17.35
N SER A 54 -6.49 3.43 18.61
CA SER A 54 -7.30 3.77 19.80
C SER A 54 -7.21 5.25 20.18
N GLU A 55 -6.19 5.97 19.72
CA GLU A 55 -6.00 7.40 19.98
C GLU A 55 -6.87 8.29 19.10
N ILE A 56 -7.46 7.73 18.03
CA ILE A 56 -8.39 8.45 17.17
C ILE A 56 -9.83 8.18 17.62
N GLY A 57 -10.47 9.20 18.21
CA GLY A 57 -11.86 9.12 18.66
C GLY A 57 -12.87 8.97 17.51
N GLU A 58 -14.09 8.53 17.85
CA GLU A 58 -15.16 8.26 16.88
C GLU A 58 -15.52 9.48 16.00
N GLU A 59 -15.51 10.68 16.58
CA GLU A 59 -15.79 11.90 15.83
C GLU A 59 -14.75 12.16 14.75
N THR A 60 -13.47 11.97 15.08
CA THR A 60 -12.37 12.12 14.12
C THR A 60 -12.43 11.05 13.04
N ARG A 61 -12.74 9.79 13.37
CA ARG A 61 -12.93 8.72 12.38
C ARG A 61 -14.06 9.04 11.42
N ARG A 62 -15.19 9.53 11.94
CA ARG A 62 -16.32 9.98 11.13
C ARG A 62 -15.95 11.16 10.23
N HIS A 63 -15.18 12.11 10.75
CA HIS A 63 -14.66 13.25 9.97
C HIS A 63 -13.77 12.76 8.82
N ILE A 64 -12.79 11.89 9.09
CA ILE A 64 -11.92 11.27 8.07
C ILE A 64 -12.77 10.61 6.96
N ARG A 65 -13.73 9.77 7.34
CA ARG A 65 -14.62 9.09 6.40
C ARG A 65 -15.41 10.05 5.52
N ASN A 66 -16.01 11.07 6.11
CA ASN A 66 -16.80 12.05 5.38
C ASN A 66 -15.93 12.89 4.44
N THR A 67 -14.81 13.37 4.92
CA THR A 67 -13.86 14.16 4.13
C THR A 67 -13.32 13.34 2.94
N ALA A 68 -12.92 12.10 3.17
CA ALA A 68 -12.46 11.23 2.09
C ALA A 68 -13.54 10.99 1.02
N ARG A 69 -14.79 10.77 1.45
CA ARG A 69 -15.92 10.62 0.52
C ARG A 69 -16.18 11.89 -0.27
N ASP A 70 -16.20 13.04 0.40
CA ASP A 70 -16.55 14.33 -0.20
C ASP A 70 -15.47 14.83 -1.20
N HIS A 71 -14.21 14.37 -1.03
CA HIS A 71 -13.09 14.65 -1.93
C HIS A 71 -12.73 13.48 -2.87
N ASP A 72 -13.51 12.40 -2.90
CA ASP A 72 -13.25 11.17 -3.68
C ASP A 72 -11.85 10.57 -3.42
N ILE A 73 -11.41 10.55 -2.15
CA ILE A 73 -10.13 9.97 -1.72
C ILE A 73 -10.34 8.49 -1.35
N ARG A 74 -9.56 7.61 -1.96
CA ARG A 74 -9.54 6.20 -1.58
C ARG A 74 -8.66 6.01 -0.35
N LEU A 75 -9.23 5.47 0.73
CA LEU A 75 -8.50 5.19 1.96
C LEU A 75 -8.00 3.75 2.02
N SER A 76 -6.82 3.58 2.60
CA SER A 76 -6.25 2.32 3.07
C SER A 76 -5.73 2.47 4.50
N VAL A 77 -5.54 1.33 5.18
CA VAL A 77 -4.88 1.24 6.49
C VAL A 77 -3.71 0.29 6.36
N HIS A 78 -2.54 0.69 6.81
CA HIS A 78 -1.33 -0.11 6.88
C HIS A 78 -1.10 -0.58 8.32
N ALA A 79 -1.14 -1.87 8.58
CA ALA A 79 -0.88 -2.41 9.91
C ALA A 79 0.62 -2.29 10.27
N PRO A 80 0.96 -2.00 11.54
CA PRO A 80 2.34 -1.83 11.95
C PRO A 80 3.16 -3.13 11.84
N TRP A 81 4.50 -2.98 11.76
CA TRP A 81 5.40 -4.11 11.57
C TRP A 81 5.19 -5.26 12.58
N HIS A 82 4.85 -4.98 13.82
CA HIS A 82 4.62 -6.01 14.83
C HIS A 82 3.27 -6.74 14.71
N ALA A 83 2.37 -6.27 13.84
CA ALA A 83 1.05 -6.88 13.61
C ALA A 83 1.16 -8.16 12.79
N ASN A 84 1.80 -9.18 13.36
CA ASN A 84 2.05 -10.48 12.73
C ASN A 84 0.90 -11.46 13.03
N PRO A 85 0.19 -11.99 12.01
CA PRO A 85 -0.93 -12.92 12.24
C PRO A 85 -0.52 -14.26 12.89
N LEU A 86 0.77 -14.61 12.86
CA LEU A 86 1.31 -15.81 13.53
C LEU A 86 1.41 -15.65 15.05
N ARG A 87 1.19 -14.45 15.59
CA ARG A 87 1.31 -14.11 17.00
C ARG A 87 -0.03 -13.63 17.55
N PRO A 88 -0.46 -14.07 18.75
CA PRO A 88 -1.76 -13.67 19.31
C PRO A 88 -1.90 -12.15 19.51
N ASP A 89 -0.86 -11.48 19.99
CA ASP A 89 -0.82 -10.03 20.16
C ASP A 89 -0.83 -9.28 18.81
N GLY A 90 -0.04 -9.76 17.85
CA GLY A 90 -0.05 -9.22 16.48
C GLY A 90 -1.40 -9.41 15.81
N TYR A 91 -2.05 -10.57 15.99
CA TYR A 91 -3.39 -10.81 15.46
C TYR A 91 -4.45 -9.87 16.11
N ALA A 92 -4.33 -9.61 17.42
CA ALA A 92 -5.20 -8.65 18.09
C ALA A 92 -5.04 -7.22 17.53
N THR A 93 -3.80 -6.80 17.24
CA THR A 93 -3.54 -5.52 16.56
C THR A 93 -4.20 -5.48 15.18
N LEU A 94 -4.08 -6.55 14.37
CA LEU A 94 -4.73 -6.62 13.05
C LEU A 94 -6.25 -6.48 13.13
N LEU A 95 -6.88 -7.02 14.17
CA LEU A 95 -8.33 -6.85 14.38
C LEU A 95 -8.70 -5.41 14.78
N ALA A 96 -7.84 -4.73 15.54
CA ALA A 96 -8.05 -3.31 15.87
C ALA A 96 -7.89 -2.42 14.63
N ASP A 97 -6.90 -2.70 13.79
CA ASP A 97 -6.67 -1.98 12.54
C ASP A 97 -7.78 -2.23 11.51
N LEU A 98 -8.30 -3.46 11.43
CA LEU A 98 -9.47 -3.78 10.61
C LEU A 98 -10.69 -2.95 11.06
N ARG A 99 -10.95 -2.90 12.36
CA ARG A 99 -12.05 -2.09 12.91
C ARG A 99 -11.87 -0.61 12.59
N PHE A 100 -10.65 -0.08 12.74
CA PHE A 100 -10.34 1.28 12.35
C PHE A 100 -10.60 1.52 10.85
N ALA A 101 -10.17 0.58 9.99
CA ALA A 101 -10.42 0.63 8.55
C ALA A 101 -11.92 0.68 8.21
N GLU A 102 -12.74 -0.14 8.89
CA GLU A 102 -14.21 -0.11 8.73
C GLU A 102 -14.79 1.25 9.10
N GLU A 103 -14.37 1.80 10.25
CA GLU A 103 -14.91 3.04 10.80
C GLU A 103 -14.55 4.27 9.95
N ILE A 104 -13.35 4.31 9.36
CA ILE A 104 -12.97 5.39 8.45
C ILE A 104 -13.42 5.16 7.00
N GLY A 105 -13.93 3.97 6.68
CA GLY A 105 -14.37 3.61 5.33
C GLY A 105 -13.23 3.28 4.36
N ALA A 106 -12.12 2.73 4.86
CA ALA A 106 -11.02 2.27 4.04
C ALA A 106 -11.42 1.03 3.22
N GLY A 107 -10.90 0.94 2.00
CA GLY A 107 -11.16 -0.19 1.10
C GLY A 107 -10.07 -1.27 1.11
N VAL A 108 -8.95 -1.00 1.77
CA VAL A 108 -7.79 -1.92 1.86
C VAL A 108 -7.23 -1.89 3.27
N LEU A 109 -6.94 -3.09 3.82
CA LEU A 109 -6.06 -3.28 4.97
C LEU A 109 -4.77 -3.91 4.44
N ASN A 110 -3.63 -3.24 4.62
CA ASN A 110 -2.32 -3.73 4.22
C ASN A 110 -1.57 -4.32 5.41
N ILE A 111 -0.98 -5.52 5.25
CA ILE A 111 -0.18 -6.21 6.27
C ILE A 111 1.06 -6.82 5.64
N HIS A 112 2.10 -7.04 6.43
CA HIS A 112 3.34 -7.65 5.95
C HIS A 112 3.25 -9.18 5.81
N LEU A 113 4.03 -9.74 4.90
CA LEU A 113 4.28 -11.18 4.82
C LEU A 113 5.35 -11.59 5.84
N TYR A 114 5.05 -12.60 6.64
CA TYR A 114 5.97 -13.22 7.60
C TYR A 114 6.21 -14.68 7.23
N THR A 115 7.47 -15.06 7.08
CA THR A 115 7.87 -16.38 6.58
C THR A 115 8.59 -17.24 7.62
N GLU A 116 8.75 -16.75 8.87
CA GLU A 116 9.52 -17.44 9.91
C GLU A 116 9.00 -18.84 10.28
N LEU A 117 7.72 -19.13 10.07
CA LEU A 117 7.11 -20.44 10.28
C LEU A 117 6.68 -21.11 8.95
N GLY A 118 7.11 -20.55 7.82
CA GLY A 118 6.75 -21.01 6.48
C GLY A 118 5.39 -20.52 5.97
N ILE A 119 5.19 -20.58 4.67
CA ILE A 119 4.00 -20.06 3.99
C ILE A 119 2.71 -20.79 4.42
N ASP A 120 2.75 -22.09 4.64
CA ASP A 120 1.56 -22.84 5.07
C ASP A 120 1.05 -22.38 6.45
N ALA A 121 1.96 -22.09 7.40
CA ALA A 121 1.59 -21.55 8.71
C ALA A 121 1.00 -20.16 8.58
N TYR A 122 1.62 -19.31 7.75
CA TYR A 122 1.13 -17.96 7.50
C TYR A 122 -0.26 -17.98 6.86
N VAL A 123 -0.48 -18.78 5.82
CA VAL A 123 -1.80 -18.94 5.19
C VAL A 123 -2.85 -19.37 6.21
N LYS A 124 -2.56 -20.37 7.05
CA LYS A 124 -3.49 -20.83 8.09
C LYS A 124 -3.88 -19.70 9.06
N ALA A 125 -2.93 -18.88 9.47
CA ALA A 125 -3.18 -17.74 10.36
C ALA A 125 -3.92 -16.59 9.65
N LEU A 126 -3.69 -16.42 8.33
CA LEU A 126 -4.28 -15.37 7.51
C LEU A 126 -5.78 -15.59 7.23
N LEU A 127 -6.21 -16.86 7.02
CA LEU A 127 -7.57 -17.16 6.55
C LEU A 127 -8.68 -16.52 7.40
N PRO A 128 -8.67 -16.58 8.75
CA PRO A 128 -9.71 -15.95 9.57
C PRO A 128 -9.75 -14.42 9.42
N LEU A 129 -8.60 -13.78 9.22
CA LEU A 129 -8.52 -12.33 8.96
C LEU A 129 -9.08 -12.00 7.58
N ALA A 130 -8.70 -12.77 6.55
CA ALA A 130 -9.19 -12.60 5.18
C ALA A 130 -10.71 -12.72 5.10
N GLU A 131 -11.30 -13.67 5.85
CA GLU A 131 -12.76 -13.83 5.95
C GLU A 131 -13.42 -12.60 6.59
N ARG A 132 -12.86 -12.08 7.69
CA ARG A 132 -13.37 -10.86 8.35
C ARG A 132 -13.27 -9.64 7.45
N CYS A 133 -12.14 -9.48 6.75
CA CYS A 133 -11.97 -8.40 5.75
C CYS A 133 -13.03 -8.50 4.65
N ALA A 134 -13.29 -9.71 4.13
CA ALA A 134 -14.32 -9.92 3.11
C ALA A 134 -15.73 -9.57 3.62
N GLN A 135 -16.06 -9.95 4.86
CA GLN A 135 -17.35 -9.60 5.50
C GLN A 135 -17.51 -8.08 5.67
N ALA A 136 -16.41 -7.38 5.96
CA ALA A 136 -16.37 -5.92 6.05
C ALA A 136 -16.35 -5.20 4.68
N GLY A 137 -16.21 -5.93 3.57
CA GLY A 137 -16.03 -5.34 2.23
C GLY A 137 -14.66 -4.69 2.03
N ILE A 138 -13.66 -5.06 2.85
CA ILE A 138 -12.29 -4.57 2.80
C ILE A 138 -11.41 -5.62 2.14
N ARG A 139 -10.54 -5.20 1.22
CA ARG A 139 -9.54 -6.09 0.61
C ARG A 139 -8.33 -6.20 1.52
N LEU A 140 -7.82 -7.42 1.69
CA LEU A 140 -6.59 -7.66 2.42
C LEU A 140 -5.40 -7.64 1.46
N SER A 141 -4.46 -6.76 1.71
CA SER A 141 -3.23 -6.60 0.94
C SER A 141 -2.06 -7.18 1.72
N ILE A 142 -1.24 -8.02 1.07
CA ILE A 142 -0.05 -8.63 1.68
C ILE A 142 1.18 -8.01 1.05
N GLU A 143 2.01 -7.36 1.87
CA GLU A 143 3.17 -6.61 1.42
C GLU A 143 4.46 -7.42 1.47
N ASN A 144 5.30 -7.26 0.43
CA ASN A 144 6.66 -7.76 0.48
C ASN A 144 7.54 -6.89 1.38
N THR A 145 8.42 -7.54 2.10
CA THR A 145 9.43 -6.93 2.95
C THR A 145 10.82 -7.16 2.37
N PRO A 146 11.87 -6.50 2.85
CA PRO A 146 13.25 -6.81 2.43
C PRO A 146 13.66 -8.28 2.64
N LEU A 147 12.92 -9.02 3.50
CA LEU A 147 13.20 -10.42 3.86
C LEU A 147 12.38 -11.43 3.02
N THR A 148 11.43 -10.98 2.20
CA THR A 148 10.55 -11.85 1.43
C THR A 148 10.83 -11.76 -0.06
N SER A 149 10.85 -12.91 -0.71
CA SER A 149 11.20 -13.07 -2.12
C SER A 149 9.99 -13.19 -3.05
N PRO A 150 10.13 -13.02 -4.37
CA PRO A 150 9.06 -13.32 -5.32
C PRO A 150 8.53 -14.76 -5.21
N GLN A 151 9.38 -15.72 -4.84
CA GLN A 151 9.01 -17.12 -4.67
C GLN A 151 8.06 -17.31 -3.49
N ASP A 152 8.26 -16.57 -2.38
CA ASP A 152 7.35 -16.61 -1.24
C ASP A 152 5.95 -16.15 -1.64
N PHE A 153 5.85 -15.11 -2.47
CA PHE A 153 4.57 -14.62 -3.01
C PHE A 153 3.94 -15.58 -4.00
N ASN A 154 4.74 -16.19 -4.88
CA ASN A 154 4.26 -17.20 -5.82
C ASN A 154 3.67 -18.40 -5.06
N GLU A 155 4.34 -18.87 -4.00
CA GLU A 155 3.84 -19.93 -3.13
C GLU A 155 2.59 -19.51 -2.36
N LEU A 156 2.61 -18.36 -1.70
CA LEU A 156 1.46 -17.80 -0.97
C LEU A 156 0.21 -17.79 -1.83
N PHE A 157 0.29 -17.18 -3.02
CA PHE A 157 -0.88 -17.06 -3.89
C PHE A 157 -1.26 -18.38 -4.57
N ALA A 158 -0.34 -19.31 -4.76
CA ALA A 158 -0.67 -20.67 -5.18
C ALA A 158 -1.49 -21.40 -4.11
N ARG A 159 -1.10 -21.30 -2.81
CA ARG A 159 -1.86 -21.87 -1.67
C ARG A 159 -3.25 -21.21 -1.55
N LEU A 160 -3.34 -19.89 -1.62
CA LEU A 160 -4.62 -19.19 -1.54
C LEU A 160 -5.57 -19.60 -2.68
N ARG A 161 -5.07 -19.73 -3.91
CA ARG A 161 -5.86 -20.26 -5.05
C ARG A 161 -6.33 -21.69 -4.81
N ALA A 162 -5.47 -22.58 -4.31
CA ALA A 162 -5.84 -23.95 -4.00
C ALA A 162 -6.97 -24.03 -2.95
N LEU A 163 -7.00 -23.09 -2.01
CA LEU A 163 -8.05 -22.93 -1.00
C LEU A 163 -9.26 -22.12 -1.52
N ARG A 164 -9.27 -21.73 -2.80
CA ARG A 164 -10.33 -20.94 -3.45
C ARG A 164 -10.58 -19.57 -2.81
N VAL A 165 -9.55 -18.98 -2.19
CA VAL A 165 -9.62 -17.59 -1.73
C VAL A 165 -9.67 -16.67 -2.95
N SER A 166 -10.66 -15.76 -2.97
CA SER A 166 -10.85 -14.85 -4.11
C SER A 166 -9.74 -13.81 -4.20
N LYS A 167 -9.24 -13.58 -5.41
CA LYS A 167 -8.35 -12.44 -5.72
C LYS A 167 -9.01 -11.08 -5.50
N GLU A 168 -10.33 -11.02 -5.41
CA GLU A 168 -11.06 -9.81 -5.06
C GLU A 168 -11.02 -9.53 -3.55
N THR A 169 -10.69 -10.54 -2.75
CA THR A 169 -10.56 -10.42 -1.29
C THR A 169 -9.12 -10.21 -0.86
N VAL A 170 -8.17 -11.00 -1.41
CA VAL A 170 -6.76 -10.96 -1.02
C VAL A 170 -5.89 -10.70 -2.24
N GLY A 171 -4.94 -9.78 -2.11
CA GLY A 171 -3.95 -9.47 -3.13
C GLY A 171 -2.62 -9.05 -2.54
N MET A 172 -1.66 -8.77 -3.40
CA MET A 172 -0.33 -8.30 -3.02
C MET A 172 -0.30 -6.77 -2.94
N CYS A 173 0.32 -6.22 -1.90
CA CYS A 173 0.96 -4.92 -1.96
C CYS A 173 2.38 -5.12 -2.48
N LEU A 174 2.71 -4.49 -3.60
CA LEU A 174 4.07 -4.45 -4.08
C LEU A 174 4.75 -3.19 -3.54
N ASP A 175 5.62 -3.37 -2.55
CA ASP A 175 6.55 -2.33 -2.14
C ASP A 175 7.81 -2.40 -3.01
N LEU A 176 8.05 -1.30 -3.75
CA LEU A 176 9.16 -1.22 -4.71
C LEU A 176 10.51 -1.03 -4.01
N GLY A 177 10.54 -0.28 -2.92
CA GLY A 177 11.74 -0.08 -2.12
C GLY A 177 12.19 -1.36 -1.43
N HIS A 178 11.28 -2.11 -0.83
CA HIS A 178 11.56 -3.42 -0.27
C HIS A 178 12.02 -4.43 -1.34
N ALA A 179 11.38 -4.41 -2.52
CA ALA A 179 11.82 -5.26 -3.66
C ALA A 179 13.26 -4.95 -4.08
N ASN A 180 13.69 -3.67 -3.97
CA ASN A 180 15.06 -3.24 -4.25
C ASN A 180 16.08 -3.72 -3.19
N LEU A 181 15.62 -4.01 -1.98
CA LEU A 181 16.44 -4.51 -0.86
C LEU A 181 16.46 -6.03 -0.77
N CYS A 182 15.51 -6.73 -1.40
CA CYS A 182 15.40 -8.19 -1.37
C CYS A 182 16.68 -8.84 -1.90
N GLY A 183 17.32 -9.70 -1.09
CA GLY A 183 18.63 -10.27 -1.39
C GLY A 183 18.80 -10.79 -2.82
N PRO A 184 17.92 -11.67 -3.35
CA PRO A 184 18.00 -12.22 -4.71
C PRO A 184 17.82 -11.21 -5.84
N THR A 185 17.19 -10.07 -5.55
CA THR A 185 16.88 -9.02 -6.53
C THR A 185 17.39 -7.64 -6.11
N ARG A 186 18.40 -7.61 -5.23
CA ARG A 186 18.99 -6.36 -4.74
C ARG A 186 19.43 -5.46 -5.89
N ASN A 187 19.02 -4.19 -5.84
CA ASN A 187 19.25 -3.18 -6.87
C ASN A 187 18.59 -3.49 -8.22
N ASP A 188 17.64 -4.44 -8.27
CA ASP A 188 16.89 -4.79 -9.48
C ASP A 188 15.44 -5.19 -9.11
N TYR A 189 14.65 -4.22 -8.67
CA TYR A 189 13.22 -4.44 -8.38
C TYR A 189 12.41 -4.84 -9.63
N LEU A 190 12.91 -4.56 -10.84
CA LEU A 190 12.26 -5.04 -12.07
C LEU A 190 12.36 -6.55 -12.19
N LYS A 191 13.51 -7.12 -11.84
CA LYS A 191 13.69 -8.57 -11.74
C LYS A 191 12.78 -9.19 -10.69
N PHE A 192 12.56 -8.50 -9.53
CA PHE A 192 11.57 -8.95 -8.56
C PHE A 192 10.20 -9.11 -9.20
N MET A 193 9.74 -8.09 -9.95
CA MET A 193 8.45 -8.12 -10.64
C MET A 193 8.39 -9.19 -11.75
N ASP A 194 9.47 -9.40 -12.47
CA ASP A 194 9.53 -10.39 -13.56
C ASP A 194 9.52 -11.84 -13.04
N LEU A 195 9.95 -12.06 -11.81
CA LEU A 195 9.90 -13.37 -11.12
C LEU A 195 8.55 -13.65 -10.45
N LEU A 196 7.68 -12.66 -10.29
CA LEU A 196 6.32 -12.86 -9.79
C LEU A 196 5.45 -13.54 -10.84
N ASP A 197 4.80 -14.64 -10.44
CA ASP A 197 3.79 -15.32 -11.27
C ASP A 197 2.75 -14.27 -11.76
N PRO A 198 2.40 -14.25 -13.04
CA PRO A 198 1.35 -13.38 -13.58
C PRO A 198 0.01 -13.49 -12.86
N GLN A 199 -0.27 -14.61 -12.19
CA GLN A 199 -1.49 -14.83 -11.41
C GLN A 199 -1.45 -14.21 -10.00
N VAL A 200 -0.32 -13.67 -9.53
CA VAL A 200 -0.25 -12.89 -8.27
C VAL A 200 -0.96 -11.55 -8.49
N PRO A 201 -2.11 -11.31 -7.82
CA PRO A 201 -2.88 -10.10 -8.03
C PRO A 201 -2.25 -8.94 -7.26
N ILE A 202 -1.60 -8.01 -7.93
CA ILE A 202 -1.12 -6.76 -7.32
C ILE A 202 -2.31 -5.81 -7.20
N ILE A 203 -2.66 -5.41 -5.97
CA ILE A 203 -3.85 -4.59 -5.68
C ILE A 203 -3.51 -3.25 -5.04
N HIS A 204 -2.31 -3.13 -4.49
CA HIS A 204 -1.79 -1.98 -3.79
C HIS A 204 -0.30 -1.84 -4.09
N ILE A 205 0.24 -0.64 -4.02
CA ILE A 205 1.66 -0.39 -4.30
C ILE A 205 2.15 0.65 -3.31
N HIS A 206 3.29 0.35 -2.68
CA HIS A 206 4.11 1.32 -1.97
C HIS A 206 5.30 1.73 -2.83
N LEU A 207 5.58 3.01 -2.84
CA LEU A 207 6.56 3.58 -3.74
C LEU A 207 7.47 4.56 -3.04
N HIS A 208 8.69 4.14 -2.82
CA HIS A 208 9.81 4.93 -2.32
C HIS A 208 11.11 4.46 -2.95
N GLU A 209 12.17 5.21 -2.79
CA GLU A 209 13.49 4.85 -3.29
C GLU A 209 14.47 4.57 -2.15
N ASN A 210 15.47 3.75 -2.45
CA ASN A 210 16.68 3.53 -1.67
C ASN A 210 17.83 3.14 -2.61
N TYR A 211 19.05 3.12 -2.09
CA TYR A 211 20.24 2.75 -2.85
C TYR A 211 20.59 1.26 -2.76
N GLY A 212 19.66 0.41 -2.27
CA GLY A 212 19.89 -1.01 -2.06
C GLY A 212 20.74 -1.34 -0.83
N ASP A 213 20.91 -0.38 0.06
CA ASP A 213 21.69 -0.46 1.29
C ASP A 213 20.81 -0.59 2.53
N CYS A 214 19.84 0.30 2.69
CA CYS A 214 18.90 0.33 3.80
C CYS A 214 17.52 0.86 3.34
N ASP A 215 16.52 0.65 4.18
CA ASP A 215 15.14 1.09 3.93
C ASP A 215 14.98 2.58 4.26
N SER A 216 15.51 3.41 3.37
CA SER A 216 15.68 4.85 3.59
C SER A 216 14.45 5.68 3.22
N HIS A 217 13.42 5.10 2.60
CA HIS A 217 12.18 5.78 2.19
C HIS A 217 12.42 7.13 1.51
N LEU A 218 13.37 7.21 0.57
CA LEU A 218 13.61 8.43 -0.20
C LEU A 218 12.40 8.73 -1.10
N THR A 219 12.05 10.01 -1.19
CA THR A 219 11.00 10.43 -2.13
C THR A 219 11.41 10.08 -3.56
N ILE A 220 10.51 9.43 -4.29
CA ILE A 220 10.76 9.03 -5.67
C ILE A 220 11.21 10.24 -6.53
N PHE A 221 12.20 10.03 -7.39
CA PHE A 221 12.92 11.02 -8.18
C PHE A 221 13.82 11.97 -7.37
N THR A 222 14.14 11.63 -6.10
CA THR A 222 15.17 12.35 -5.34
C THR A 222 16.37 11.46 -5.02
N GLY A 223 16.22 10.14 -5.15
CA GLY A 223 17.27 9.14 -5.02
C GLY A 223 17.84 8.71 -6.38
N PRO A 224 17.99 7.39 -6.62
CA PRO A 224 18.52 6.85 -7.87
C PRO A 224 17.82 7.36 -9.13
N ALA A 225 16.49 7.44 -9.12
CA ALA A 225 15.70 7.90 -10.27
C ALA A 225 15.81 9.42 -10.55
N ALA A 226 16.48 10.19 -9.70
CA ALA A 226 16.83 11.57 -10.01
C ALA A 226 17.85 11.64 -11.17
N LYS A 227 18.72 10.64 -11.27
CA LYS A 227 19.75 10.56 -12.32
C LYS A 227 19.26 9.74 -13.53
N ASP A 228 18.59 8.63 -13.27
CA ASP A 228 18.07 7.74 -14.30
C ASP A 228 16.72 7.13 -13.87
N ALA A 229 15.65 7.57 -14.51
CA ALA A 229 14.30 7.10 -14.24
C ALA A 229 13.92 5.84 -15.06
N ALA A 230 14.84 5.20 -15.76
CA ALA A 230 14.56 4.02 -16.61
C ALA A 230 13.94 2.86 -15.80
N GLY A 231 14.37 2.67 -14.55
CA GLY A 231 13.80 1.70 -13.63
C GLY A 231 12.32 1.99 -13.35
N ILE A 232 11.98 3.23 -13.00
CA ILE A 232 10.58 3.63 -12.75
C ILE A 232 9.73 3.52 -14.01
N GLN A 233 10.27 3.88 -15.18
CA GLN A 233 9.58 3.67 -16.46
C GLN A 233 9.33 2.17 -16.70
N GLY A 234 10.31 1.33 -16.38
CA GLY A 234 10.21 -0.13 -16.45
C GLY A 234 9.12 -0.69 -15.53
N PHE A 235 9.04 -0.18 -14.29
CA PHE A 235 7.98 -0.48 -13.34
C PHE A 235 6.61 -0.09 -13.89
N ILE A 236 6.43 1.15 -14.36
CA ILE A 236 5.17 1.63 -14.94
C ILE A 236 4.72 0.75 -16.13
N ARG A 237 5.63 0.35 -17.02
CA ARG A 237 5.27 -0.58 -18.11
C ARG A 237 4.72 -1.90 -17.57
N ARG A 238 5.32 -2.49 -16.54
CA ARG A 238 4.91 -3.77 -15.96
C ARG A 238 3.55 -3.70 -15.26
N ILE A 239 3.28 -2.65 -14.51
CA ILE A 239 1.96 -2.50 -13.88
C ILE A 239 0.85 -2.25 -14.91
N LYS A 240 1.15 -1.55 -16.02
CA LYS A 240 0.24 -1.43 -17.18
C LYS A 240 -0.07 -2.79 -17.80
N GLN A 241 0.95 -3.59 -18.06
CA GLN A 241 0.81 -4.94 -18.64
C GLN A 241 0.00 -5.88 -17.73
N ARG A 242 0.12 -5.73 -16.39
CA ARG A 242 -0.65 -6.49 -15.40
C ARG A 242 -2.07 -5.96 -15.20
N GLY A 243 -2.45 -4.86 -15.85
CA GLY A 243 -3.78 -4.24 -15.71
C GLY A 243 -4.04 -3.69 -14.32
N PHE A 244 -3.01 -3.17 -13.63
CA PHE A 244 -3.12 -2.62 -12.29
C PHE A 244 -4.12 -1.45 -12.22
N SER A 245 -4.96 -1.44 -11.17
CA SER A 245 -6.02 -0.45 -10.98
C SER A 245 -6.19 -0.03 -9.51
N GLY A 246 -5.19 -0.29 -8.68
CA GLY A 246 -5.17 0.02 -7.25
C GLY A 246 -4.70 1.43 -6.92
N SER A 247 -4.20 1.60 -5.70
CA SER A 247 -3.54 2.82 -5.25
C SER A 247 -2.03 2.65 -5.26
N ILE A 248 -1.32 3.71 -5.61
CA ILE A 248 0.13 3.87 -5.43
C ILE A 248 0.30 4.88 -4.29
N ILE A 249 0.86 4.44 -3.19
CA ILE A 249 1.11 5.26 -2.01
C ILE A 249 2.58 5.67 -1.99
N LEU A 250 2.82 6.97 -1.91
CA LEU A 250 4.14 7.53 -1.67
C LEU A 250 4.41 7.46 -0.17
N GLU A 251 5.24 6.53 0.27
CA GLU A 251 5.49 6.23 1.68
C GLU A 251 6.50 7.17 2.33
N GLN A 252 6.37 8.46 2.09
CA GLN A 252 7.29 9.44 2.64
C GLN A 252 6.54 10.66 3.15
N TRP A 253 7.17 11.35 4.10
CA TRP A 253 6.82 12.71 4.49
C TRP A 253 8.06 13.58 4.44
N PRO A 254 8.45 14.04 3.21
CA PRO A 254 9.68 14.78 3.00
C PRO A 254 9.61 16.21 3.53
N GLN A 255 10.79 16.82 3.67
CA GLN A 255 10.94 18.24 3.89
C GLN A 255 11.70 18.88 2.71
N PRO A 256 11.06 19.76 1.93
CA PRO A 256 9.67 20.21 2.03
C PRO A 256 8.65 19.20 1.47
N PRO A 257 7.39 19.20 1.95
CA PRO A 257 6.34 18.29 1.45
C PRO A 257 6.02 18.45 -0.04
N SER A 258 6.36 19.58 -0.64
CA SER A 258 6.18 19.84 -2.09
C SER A 258 6.92 18.86 -3.00
N LEU A 259 7.89 18.11 -2.49
CA LEU A 259 8.53 17.00 -3.20
C LEU A 259 7.53 15.90 -3.57
N LEU A 260 6.50 15.66 -2.72
CA LEU A 260 5.42 14.72 -3.03
C LEU A 260 4.61 15.15 -4.26
N ASN A 261 4.36 16.47 -4.41
CA ASN A 261 3.64 17.00 -5.58
C ASN A 261 4.46 16.79 -6.86
N GLN A 262 5.77 17.06 -6.81
CA GLN A 262 6.67 16.83 -7.94
C GLN A 262 6.72 15.35 -8.34
N ALA A 263 6.79 14.45 -7.36
CA ALA A 263 6.75 13.00 -7.56
C ALA A 263 5.43 12.58 -8.21
N ARG A 264 4.30 13.05 -7.66
CA ARG A 264 2.96 12.73 -8.19
C ARG A 264 2.80 13.19 -9.64
N GLU A 265 3.18 14.42 -9.99
CA GLU A 265 3.02 14.93 -11.35
C GLU A 265 3.88 14.14 -12.36
N LYS A 266 5.11 13.77 -12.00
CA LYS A 266 5.96 12.91 -12.83
C LYS A 266 5.33 11.52 -13.01
N LEU A 267 4.80 10.93 -11.94
CA LEU A 267 4.12 9.63 -12.01
C LEU A 267 2.85 9.70 -12.87
N LYS A 268 2.03 10.74 -12.72
CA LYS A 268 0.84 10.95 -13.56
C LYS A 268 1.21 11.01 -15.03
N ALA A 269 2.25 11.75 -15.39
CA ALA A 269 2.74 11.85 -16.77
C ALA A 269 3.15 10.48 -17.32
N MET A 270 3.82 9.63 -16.51
CA MET A 270 4.25 8.28 -16.92
C MET A 270 3.07 7.29 -17.00
N LEU A 271 2.10 7.41 -16.08
CA LEU A 271 0.91 6.55 -16.05
C LEU A 271 -0.04 6.85 -17.23
N GLY A 272 -0.13 8.12 -17.67
CA GLY A 272 -0.98 8.52 -18.79
C GLY A 272 -2.45 8.18 -18.53
N ASP A 273 -3.07 7.44 -19.44
CA ASP A 273 -4.50 7.04 -19.42
C ASP A 273 -4.89 6.07 -18.30
N LEU A 274 -3.97 5.57 -17.48
CA LEU A 274 -4.31 4.86 -16.24
C LEU A 274 -4.82 5.79 -15.13
N VAL A 275 -4.49 7.08 -15.20
CA VAL A 275 -5.03 8.13 -14.32
C VAL A 275 -5.99 9.00 -15.12
N GLU A 276 -7.20 9.21 -14.63
CA GLU A 276 -8.11 10.17 -15.29
C GLU A 276 -7.58 11.60 -15.10
N SER A 277 -7.68 12.41 -16.16
CA SER A 277 -7.61 13.87 -16.01
C SER A 277 -8.79 14.31 -15.13
N PRO A 278 -8.61 15.29 -14.21
CA PRO A 278 -9.73 15.84 -13.46
C PRO A 278 -10.79 16.29 -14.47
N ALA A 279 -12.05 15.89 -14.21
CA ALA A 279 -13.16 16.39 -14.99
C ALA A 279 -13.12 17.91 -14.91
N THR A 280 -12.90 18.57 -16.02
CA THR A 280 -13.09 20.04 -16.14
C THR A 280 -14.52 20.34 -15.69
N LYS A 281 -14.65 20.96 -14.52
CA LYS A 281 -15.92 21.51 -14.03
C LYS A 281 -16.24 22.79 -14.75
#